data_168efac4847911b7b032130423b3f843
#
_entry.id   168efac4847911b7b032130423b3f843
#
_cell.length_a   1.000
_cell.length_b   1.000
_cell.length_c   1.000
_cell.angle_alpha   90.00
_cell.angle_beta   90.00
_cell.angle_gamma   90.00
#
_symmetry.space_group_name_H-M   'P 1'
#
loop_
_entity.id
_entity.type
_entity.pdbx_description
1 polymer ?
#
loop_
_entity_poly.entity_id
_entity_poly.type
_entity_poly.pdbx_seq_one_letter_code
_entity_poly.pdbx_strand_id
1 'polypeptide(L)'
;PEVRTVAKILSNYLFSSRFLPYLAETVVGGFDTSGGHVVVLDPLGSMIEDDYAVVGSGAEIAIGVIESAYKPDMGAEELRELAVKAVKASISRDAASGNGIDLLVFTSEGLKVNQTIQL
;
A
#
# COMPACT_ATOMS: atom_id res chain seq x y z
N PRO A 1 6.47 17.38 0.87
CA PRO A 1 7.65 16.52 0.83
C PRO A 1 7.50 15.41 -0.20
N GLU A 2 8.61 14.96 -0.70
CA GLU A 2 8.61 13.84 -1.63
C GLU A 2 8.32 12.52 -0.91
N VAL A 3 7.62 11.63 -1.60
CA VAL A 3 7.29 10.30 -1.06
C VAL A 3 8.55 9.52 -0.71
N ARG A 4 9.56 9.54 -1.59
CA ARG A 4 10.83 8.87 -1.34
C ARG A 4 11.55 9.43 -0.11
N THR A 5 11.45 10.73 0.15
CA THR A 5 12.04 11.34 1.34
C THR A 5 11.39 10.80 2.61
N VAL A 6 10.06 10.72 2.64
CA VAL A 6 9.33 10.15 3.77
C VAL A 6 9.71 8.68 3.97
N ALA A 7 9.74 7.90 2.89
CA ALA A 7 10.14 6.50 2.93
C ALA A 7 11.56 6.33 3.44
N LYS A 8 12.49 7.21 3.01
CA LYS A 8 13.88 7.16 3.45
C LYS A 8 14.02 7.46 4.94
N ILE A 9 13.27 8.41 5.47
CA ILE A 9 13.26 8.70 6.89
C ILE A 9 12.79 7.48 7.69
N LEU A 10 11.69 6.85 7.25
CA LEU A 10 11.20 5.62 7.88
C LEU A 10 12.21 4.49 7.76
N SER A 11 12.82 4.33 6.59
CA SER A 11 13.85 3.32 6.35
C SER A 11 15.03 3.48 7.32
N ASN A 12 15.51 4.70 7.51
CA ASN A 12 16.60 4.98 8.44
C ASN A 12 16.20 4.67 9.88
N TYR A 13 14.96 4.96 10.25
CA TYR A 13 14.45 4.63 11.57
C TYR A 13 14.40 3.12 11.79
N LEU A 14 13.88 2.37 10.83
CA LEU A 14 13.82 0.90 10.89
C LEU A 14 15.23 0.30 10.97
N PHE A 15 16.17 0.82 10.19
CA PHE A 15 17.54 0.35 10.19
C PHE A 15 18.23 0.63 11.52
N SER A 16 18.01 1.81 12.11
CA SER A 16 18.60 2.15 13.42
C SER A 16 18.04 1.28 14.55
N SER A 17 16.85 0.71 14.36
CA SER A 17 16.20 -0.18 15.31
C SER A 17 16.44 -1.67 15.01
N ARG A 18 17.37 -2.00 14.13
CA ARG A 18 17.57 -3.37 13.61
C ARG A 18 17.94 -4.42 14.65
N PHE A 19 18.46 -4.01 15.79
CA PHE A 19 18.79 -4.93 16.90
C PHE A 19 17.57 -5.26 17.76
N LEU A 20 16.51 -4.44 17.66
CA LEU A 20 15.19 -4.67 18.23
C LEU A 20 14.18 -4.43 17.10
N PRO A 21 14.16 -5.27 16.07
CA PRO A 21 13.42 -4.98 14.85
C PRO A 21 11.90 -4.95 15.11
N TYR A 22 11.24 -3.98 14.49
CA TYR A 22 9.79 -4.00 14.38
C TYR A 22 9.43 -5.10 13.38
N LEU A 23 8.67 -6.09 13.82
CA LEU A 23 8.26 -7.21 12.98
C LEU A 23 7.06 -6.82 12.10
N ALA A 24 7.17 -5.68 11.44
CA ALA A 24 6.10 -5.16 10.59
C ALA A 24 6.67 -4.76 9.23
N GLU A 25 5.98 -5.17 8.18
CA GLU A 25 6.20 -4.62 6.85
C GLU A 25 5.39 -3.33 6.73
N THR A 26 5.93 -2.35 6.03
CA THR A 26 5.30 -1.05 5.87
C THR A 26 5.24 -0.66 4.40
N VAL A 27 4.12 -0.11 3.98
CA VAL A 27 3.99 0.48 2.64
C VAL A 27 3.79 1.97 2.81
N VAL A 28 4.58 2.75 2.07
CA VAL A 28 4.42 4.21 1.98
C VAL A 28 3.93 4.51 0.57
N GLY A 29 2.75 5.09 0.47
CA GLY A 29 2.18 5.49 -0.81
C GLY A 29 1.83 6.97 -0.82
N GLY A 30 1.93 7.59 -1.97
CA GLY A 30 1.58 8.99 -2.10
C GLY A 30 1.85 9.55 -3.49
N PHE A 31 1.59 10.83 -3.63
CA PHE A 31 1.75 11.56 -4.87
C PHE A 31 2.54 12.83 -4.62
N ASP A 32 3.57 13.07 -5.40
CA ASP A 32 4.40 14.27 -5.31
C ASP A 32 4.62 14.88 -6.72
N THR A 33 5.53 15.83 -6.84
CA THR A 33 5.78 16.51 -8.12
C THR A 33 6.30 15.57 -9.21
N SER A 34 6.86 14.42 -8.84
CA SER A 34 7.34 13.43 -9.82
C SER A 34 6.30 12.36 -10.16
N GLY A 35 5.14 12.38 -9.53
CA GLY A 35 4.05 11.44 -9.76
C GLY A 35 3.70 10.59 -8.55
N GLY A 36 2.99 9.49 -8.79
CA GLY A 36 2.62 8.52 -7.76
C GLY A 36 3.78 7.59 -7.42
N HIS A 37 3.88 7.23 -6.14
CA HIS A 37 4.92 6.33 -5.67
C HIS A 37 4.37 5.35 -4.65
N VAL A 38 4.81 4.12 -4.74
CA VAL A 38 4.57 3.07 -3.73
C VAL A 38 5.92 2.51 -3.33
N VAL A 39 6.25 2.59 -2.05
CA VAL A 39 7.52 2.11 -1.51
C VAL A 39 7.24 1.12 -0.40
N VAL A 40 7.84 -0.07 -0.51
CA VAL A 40 7.75 -1.11 0.52
C VAL A 40 8.99 -1.05 1.39
N LEU A 41 8.78 -1.06 2.69
CA LEU A 41 9.86 -1.11 3.69
C LEU A 41 9.77 -2.44 4.43
N ASP A 42 10.87 -3.19 4.47
CA ASP A 42 10.93 -4.39 5.30
C ASP A 42 11.31 -4.04 6.76
N PRO A 43 11.24 -5.00 7.69
CA PRO A 43 11.55 -4.73 9.09
C PRO A 43 12.99 -4.27 9.34
N LEU A 44 13.91 -4.51 8.42
CA LEU A 44 15.31 -4.09 8.52
C LEU A 44 15.57 -2.73 7.87
N GLY A 45 14.54 -2.11 7.29
CA GLY A 45 14.62 -0.79 6.70
C GLY A 45 14.99 -0.75 5.22
N SER A 46 15.03 -1.89 4.54
CA SER A 46 15.23 -1.88 3.08
C SER A 46 14.04 -1.22 2.37
N MET A 47 14.33 -0.49 1.30
CA MET A 47 13.33 0.21 0.50
C MET A 47 13.23 -0.39 -0.90
N ILE A 48 12.02 -0.73 -1.32
CA ILE A 48 11.74 -1.18 -2.69
C ILE A 48 10.58 -0.37 -3.23
N GLU A 49 10.79 0.31 -4.35
CA GLU A 49 9.73 1.03 -5.04
C GLU A 49 9.11 0.11 -6.09
N ASP A 50 7.77 0.10 -6.16
CA ASP A 50 7.03 -0.77 -7.06
C ASP A 50 5.77 -0.04 -7.56
N ASP A 51 5.10 -0.63 -8.53
CA ASP A 51 3.84 -0.09 -9.08
C ASP A 51 2.67 -0.34 -8.14
N TYR A 52 2.72 -1.41 -7.37
CA TYR A 52 1.73 -1.76 -6.36
C TYR A 52 2.40 -2.60 -5.28
N ALA A 53 1.79 -2.63 -4.10
CA ALA A 53 2.30 -3.44 -3.00
C ALA A 53 1.17 -3.82 -2.05
N VAL A 54 1.31 -4.97 -1.44
CA VAL A 54 0.38 -5.46 -0.42
C VAL A 54 1.19 -6.04 0.73
N VAL A 55 0.81 -5.69 1.94
CA VAL A 55 1.40 -6.28 3.15
C VAL A 55 0.28 -6.75 4.08
N GLY A 56 0.60 -7.63 4.98
CA GLY A 56 -0.36 -8.16 5.95
C GLY A 56 -0.69 -9.63 5.72
N SER A 57 -1.56 -10.18 6.59
CA SER A 57 -1.89 -11.61 6.60
C SER A 57 -2.60 -12.09 5.34
N GLY A 58 -3.35 -11.22 4.67
CA GLY A 58 -4.07 -11.53 3.43
C GLY A 58 -3.33 -11.15 2.15
N ALA A 59 -2.04 -10.81 2.25
CA ALA A 59 -1.28 -10.27 1.12
C ALA A 59 -1.25 -11.20 -0.10
N GLU A 60 -1.10 -12.48 0.09
CA GLU A 60 -1.02 -13.44 -1.04
C GLU A 60 -2.29 -13.44 -1.88
N ILE A 61 -3.45 -13.35 -1.23
CA ILE A 61 -4.74 -13.33 -1.91
C ILE A 61 -4.90 -12.00 -2.66
N ALA A 62 -4.66 -10.89 -1.97
CA ALA A 62 -4.80 -9.56 -2.54
C ALA A 62 -3.86 -9.34 -3.73
N ILE A 63 -2.59 -9.77 -3.62
CA ILE A 63 -1.63 -9.59 -4.70
C ILE A 63 -2.02 -10.39 -5.94
N GLY A 64 -2.59 -11.58 -5.76
CA GLY A 64 -3.09 -12.39 -6.87
C GLY A 64 -4.20 -11.69 -7.65
N VAL A 65 -5.12 -11.05 -6.94
CA VAL A 65 -6.19 -10.26 -7.57
C VAL A 65 -5.61 -9.07 -8.34
N ILE A 66 -4.67 -8.34 -7.73
CA ILE A 66 -4.05 -7.18 -8.37
C ILE A 66 -3.30 -7.60 -9.63
N GLU A 67 -2.46 -8.63 -9.54
CA GLU A 67 -1.67 -9.09 -10.69
C GLU A 67 -2.53 -9.57 -11.85
N SER A 68 -3.74 -10.08 -11.57
CA SER A 68 -4.66 -10.55 -12.61
C SER A 68 -5.24 -9.42 -13.46
N ALA A 69 -5.28 -8.19 -12.96
CA ALA A 69 -6.02 -7.10 -13.58
C ALA A 69 -5.24 -5.78 -13.70
N TYR A 70 -4.12 -5.63 -13.02
CA TYR A 70 -3.35 -4.38 -13.05
C TYR A 70 -2.75 -4.12 -14.43
N LYS A 71 -2.85 -2.86 -14.87
CA LYS A 71 -2.21 -2.34 -16.09
C LYS A 71 -1.59 -0.97 -15.78
N PRO A 72 -0.43 -0.63 -16.38
CA PRO A 72 0.26 0.62 -16.06
C PRO A 72 -0.51 1.90 -16.37
N ASP A 73 -1.47 1.85 -17.28
CA ASP A 73 -2.24 3.02 -17.73
C ASP A 73 -3.61 3.15 -17.07
N MET A 74 -3.85 2.41 -15.99
CA MET A 74 -5.14 2.50 -15.28
C MET A 74 -5.34 3.87 -14.65
N GLY A 75 -6.56 4.42 -14.81
CA GLY A 75 -6.95 5.65 -14.16
C GLY A 75 -7.29 5.44 -12.68
N ALA A 76 -7.50 6.56 -11.98
CA ALA A 76 -7.76 6.54 -10.54
C ALA A 76 -8.99 5.70 -10.18
N GLU A 77 -10.06 5.79 -10.95
CA GLU A 77 -11.30 5.04 -10.69
C GLU A 77 -11.10 3.53 -10.86
N GLU A 78 -10.38 3.14 -11.91
CA GLU A 78 -10.07 1.73 -12.15
C GLU A 78 -9.17 1.15 -11.05
N LEU A 79 -8.16 1.92 -10.60
CA LEU A 79 -7.28 1.51 -9.51
C LEU A 79 -8.04 1.40 -8.20
N ARG A 80 -8.98 2.32 -7.95
CA ARG A 80 -9.85 2.27 -6.78
C ARG A 80 -10.66 0.98 -6.74
N GLU A 81 -11.32 0.65 -7.85
CA GLU A 81 -12.11 -0.57 -7.96
C GLU A 81 -11.26 -1.82 -7.77
N LEU A 82 -10.07 -1.84 -8.37
CA LEU A 82 -9.15 -2.96 -8.24
C LEU A 82 -8.67 -3.14 -6.80
N ALA A 83 -8.32 -2.06 -6.13
CA ALA A 83 -7.87 -2.09 -4.74
C ALA A 83 -8.97 -2.63 -3.82
N VAL A 84 -10.20 -2.15 -3.98
CA VAL A 84 -11.36 -2.62 -3.19
C VAL A 84 -11.62 -4.10 -3.43
N LYS A 85 -11.56 -4.54 -4.69
CA LYS A 85 -11.77 -5.95 -5.05
C LYS A 85 -10.71 -6.84 -4.40
N ALA A 86 -9.44 -6.42 -4.44
CA ALA A 86 -8.34 -7.17 -3.87
C ALA A 86 -8.49 -7.32 -2.35
N VAL A 87 -8.82 -6.23 -1.66
CA VAL A 87 -8.99 -6.26 -0.21
C VAL A 87 -10.23 -7.05 0.20
N LYS A 88 -11.33 -6.94 -0.54
CA LYS A 88 -12.52 -7.76 -0.29
C LYS A 88 -12.23 -9.26 -0.42
N ALA A 89 -11.47 -9.65 -1.45
CA ALA A 89 -11.08 -11.05 -1.63
C ALA A 89 -10.23 -11.54 -0.45
N SER A 90 -9.33 -10.70 0.01
CA SER A 90 -8.47 -11.00 1.16
C SER A 90 -9.30 -11.19 2.44
N ILE A 91 -10.22 -10.27 2.72
CA ILE A 91 -11.07 -10.32 3.91
C ILE A 91 -11.94 -11.59 3.91
N SER A 92 -12.49 -11.97 2.76
CA SER A 92 -13.37 -13.14 2.67
C SER A 92 -12.63 -14.47 2.87
N ARG A 93 -11.31 -14.49 2.72
CA ARG A 93 -10.51 -15.72 2.80
C ARG A 93 -9.58 -15.79 4.00
N ASP A 94 -9.31 -14.66 4.64
CA ASP A 94 -8.35 -14.57 5.74
C ASP A 94 -9.09 -14.18 7.04
N ALA A 95 -9.14 -15.11 7.99
CA ALA A 95 -9.81 -14.89 9.27
C ALA A 95 -9.15 -13.79 10.12
N ALA A 96 -7.89 -13.45 9.87
CA ALA A 96 -7.19 -12.39 10.58
C ALA A 96 -7.43 -10.99 10.00
N SER A 97 -8.02 -10.91 8.81
CA SER A 97 -8.37 -9.64 8.19
C SER A 97 -9.65 -9.09 8.81
N GLY A 98 -9.81 -7.76 8.76
CA GLY A 98 -10.97 -7.08 9.31
C GLY A 98 -12.25 -7.28 8.50
N ASN A 99 -13.30 -6.56 8.88
CA ASN A 99 -14.61 -6.63 8.25
C ASN A 99 -15.03 -5.33 7.56
N GLY A 100 -14.09 -4.43 7.34
CA GLY A 100 -14.30 -3.17 6.63
C GLY A 100 -13.06 -2.74 5.90
N ILE A 101 -13.20 -1.73 5.07
CA ILE A 101 -12.12 -1.21 4.23
C ILE A 101 -12.07 0.31 4.39
N ASP A 102 -10.89 0.84 4.69
CA ASP A 102 -10.64 2.26 4.59
C ASP A 102 -9.93 2.52 3.26
N LEU A 103 -10.48 3.41 2.45
CA LEU A 103 -9.98 3.71 1.12
C LEU A 103 -9.54 5.16 1.03
N LEU A 104 -8.29 5.36 0.60
CA LEU A 104 -7.72 6.68 0.36
C LEU A 104 -7.19 6.75 -1.07
N VAL A 105 -7.51 7.83 -1.78
CA VAL A 105 -7.00 8.05 -3.13
C VAL A 105 -6.30 9.40 -3.18
N PHE A 106 -5.05 9.38 -3.59
CA PHE A 106 -4.21 10.57 -3.74
C PHE A 106 -3.92 10.81 -5.22
N THR A 107 -4.03 12.07 -5.64
CA THR A 107 -3.70 12.50 -6.99
C THR A 107 -2.77 13.72 -6.91
N SER A 108 -2.43 14.30 -8.07
CA SER A 108 -1.67 15.55 -8.13
C SER A 108 -2.32 16.70 -7.34
N GLU A 109 -3.62 16.59 -7.06
CA GLU A 109 -4.37 17.60 -6.30
C GLU A 109 -4.51 17.24 -4.81
N GLY A 110 -3.81 16.22 -4.35
CA GLY A 110 -3.83 15.75 -2.96
C GLY A 110 -4.85 14.64 -2.71
N LEU A 111 -5.32 14.53 -1.48
CA LEU A 111 -6.30 13.51 -1.10
C LEU A 111 -7.65 13.80 -1.73
N LYS A 112 -8.13 12.90 -2.60
CA LYS A 112 -9.40 13.05 -3.32
C LYS A 112 -10.51 12.18 -2.76
N VAL A 113 -10.18 11.03 -2.23
CA VAL A 113 -11.16 10.10 -1.66
C VAL A 113 -10.67 9.66 -0.29
N ASN A 114 -11.57 9.72 0.67
CA ASN A 114 -11.36 9.19 2.01
C ASN A 114 -12.69 8.57 2.42
N GLN A 115 -12.77 7.26 2.33
CA GLN A 115 -14.02 6.54 2.47
C GLN A 115 -13.84 5.28 3.29
N THR A 116 -14.83 4.96 4.14
CA THR A 116 -14.89 3.70 4.86
C THR A 116 -16.01 2.85 4.26
N ILE A 117 -15.69 1.61 3.90
CA ILE A 117 -16.63 0.65 3.32
C ILE A 117 -16.86 -0.45 4.34
N GLN A 118 -18.10 -0.60 4.78
CA GLN A 118 -18.49 -1.70 5.67
C GLN A 118 -18.84 -2.93 4.84
N LEU A 119 -18.44 -4.09 5.31
CA LEU A 119 -18.70 -5.37 4.65
C LEU A 119 -19.68 -6.22 5.44
#